data_79c4a66c1f87fd2c9d50efeefe141e4b
#
_entry.id   79c4a66c1f87fd2c9d50efeefe141e4b
#
_cell.length_a   1.000
_cell.length_b   1.000
_cell.length_c   1.000
_cell.angle_alpha   90.00
_cell.angle_beta   90.00
_cell.angle_gamma   90.00
#
_symmetry.space_group_name_H-M   'P 1'
#
loop_
_entity.id
_entity.type
_entity.pdbx_description
1 polymer ?
#
loop_
_entity_poly.entity_id
_entity_poly.type
_entity_poly.pdbx_seq_one_letter_code
_entity_poly.pdbx_strand_id
1 'polypeptide(L)'
;MSSVLIVLSGARFWTQKDGSQRPTGFWAEEFSTPHRILTEAGVQVTIATPGGRVPVADAASLTDESEKNYLAGLRDVLGSPLRLEDVDPADYDAVLVPGGHGPMQDLAVDPDIARILQAMLSDETKAVAALCHGLAAFLPAGNEDGGWLFRGRRMTSFTDAEEDQVGLAANAAWLLESRLRAAGAVFDSGPAFGSYVVVDGNLITGQNPQSAAAAGEALLKAITA
;
A
#
# COMPACT_ATOMS: atom_id res chain seq x y z
N MET A 1 -9.68 14.80 15.88
CA MET A 1 -8.43 14.01 15.97
C MET A 1 -8.39 13.22 14.70
N SER A 2 -7.33 13.36 13.92
CA SER A 2 -7.27 12.70 12.61
C SER A 2 -7.17 11.20 12.75
N SER A 3 -7.76 10.47 11.79
CA SER A 3 -7.85 8.99 11.76
C SER A 3 -7.36 8.46 10.42
N VAL A 4 -6.53 7.43 10.45
CA VAL A 4 -5.96 6.79 9.27
C VAL A 4 -6.23 5.30 9.30
N LEU A 5 -6.76 4.79 8.20
CA LEU A 5 -6.86 3.36 7.93
C LEU A 5 -5.57 2.88 7.26
N ILE A 6 -4.88 1.91 7.84
CA ILE A 6 -3.80 1.19 7.16
C ILE A 6 -4.34 -0.16 6.72
N VAL A 7 -4.34 -0.40 5.41
CA VAL A 7 -4.78 -1.67 4.83
C VAL A 7 -3.55 -2.52 4.52
N LEU A 8 -3.44 -3.65 5.20
CA LEU A 8 -2.38 -4.63 4.97
C LEU A 8 -2.92 -5.84 4.20
N SER A 9 -2.08 -6.41 3.35
CA SER A 9 -2.38 -7.69 2.73
C SER A 9 -2.50 -8.79 3.78
N GLY A 10 -3.48 -9.66 3.62
CA GLY A 10 -3.60 -10.91 4.38
C GLY A 10 -2.97 -12.11 3.68
N ALA A 11 -2.36 -11.91 2.50
CA ALA A 11 -1.70 -12.97 1.76
C ALA A 11 -0.38 -13.40 2.41
N ARG A 12 -0.09 -14.70 2.33
CA ARG A 12 1.16 -15.30 2.84
C ARG A 12 2.04 -15.81 1.72
N PHE A 13 1.53 -15.84 0.51
CA PHE A 13 2.20 -16.30 -0.69
C PHE A 13 1.82 -15.40 -1.86
N TRP A 14 2.77 -15.24 -2.76
CA TRP A 14 2.56 -14.66 -4.08
C TRP A 14 2.71 -15.76 -5.12
N THR A 15 1.67 -16.00 -5.91
CA THR A 15 1.67 -17.00 -6.97
C THR A 15 2.40 -16.45 -8.18
N GLN A 16 3.48 -17.11 -8.57
CA GLN A 16 4.33 -16.72 -9.67
C GLN A 16 3.85 -17.31 -11.01
N LYS A 17 4.45 -16.90 -12.10
CA LYS A 17 4.08 -17.28 -13.48
C LYS A 17 4.12 -18.80 -13.73
N ASP A 18 5.07 -19.50 -13.12
CA ASP A 18 5.22 -20.96 -13.22
C ASP A 18 4.32 -21.74 -12.26
N GLY A 19 3.46 -21.04 -11.50
CA GLY A 19 2.57 -21.63 -10.51
C GLY A 19 3.22 -21.87 -9.14
N SER A 20 4.51 -21.57 -8.98
CA SER A 20 5.14 -21.63 -7.66
C SER A 20 4.59 -20.55 -6.72
N GLN A 21 4.64 -20.84 -5.41
CA GLN A 21 4.19 -19.93 -4.36
C GLN A 21 5.41 -19.42 -3.59
N ARG A 22 5.73 -18.14 -3.79
CA ARG A 22 6.79 -17.47 -3.04
C ARG A 22 6.20 -16.94 -1.72
N PRO A 23 6.76 -17.32 -0.55
CA PRO A 23 6.37 -16.72 0.72
C PRO A 23 6.52 -15.19 0.67
N THR A 24 5.55 -14.48 1.20
CA THR A 24 5.52 -13.02 1.23
C THR A 24 4.55 -12.51 2.32
N GLY A 25 4.33 -11.20 2.34
CA GLY A 25 3.44 -10.50 3.23
C GLY A 25 3.50 -9.00 2.93
N PHE A 26 3.28 -8.16 3.96
CA PHE A 26 3.55 -6.73 3.86
C PHE A 26 5.05 -6.44 4.10
N TRP A 27 5.55 -5.34 3.54
CA TRP A 27 6.93 -4.91 3.78
C TRP A 27 7.01 -4.14 5.11
N ALA A 28 7.88 -4.59 6.01
CA ALA A 28 7.92 -4.11 7.40
C ALA A 28 8.10 -2.59 7.50
N GLU A 29 9.12 -2.03 6.85
CA GLU A 29 9.46 -0.60 6.90
C GLU A 29 8.35 0.29 6.31
N GLU A 30 7.67 -0.18 5.27
CA GLU A 30 6.59 0.57 4.62
C GLU A 30 5.32 0.68 5.48
N PHE A 31 5.17 -0.22 6.43
CA PHE A 31 4.15 -0.14 7.47
C PHE A 31 4.66 0.61 8.70
N SER A 32 5.78 0.18 9.27
CA SER A 32 6.26 0.65 10.59
C SER A 32 6.65 2.13 10.57
N THR A 33 7.32 2.59 9.51
CA THR A 33 7.78 3.98 9.43
C THR A 33 6.61 4.96 9.34
N PRO A 34 5.65 4.84 8.42
CA PRO A 34 4.47 5.71 8.42
C PRO A 34 3.61 5.54 9.67
N HIS A 35 3.44 4.31 10.18
CA HIS A 35 2.69 4.08 11.41
C HIS A 35 3.28 4.86 12.59
N ARG A 36 4.60 4.85 12.74
CA ARG A 36 5.32 5.60 13.78
C ARG A 36 5.12 7.11 13.63
N ILE A 37 5.33 7.64 12.42
CA ILE A 37 5.13 9.06 12.11
C ILE A 37 3.72 9.52 12.50
N LEU A 38 2.71 8.75 12.09
CA LEU A 38 1.31 9.08 12.37
C LEU A 38 0.98 9.01 13.86
N THR A 39 1.38 7.94 14.54
CA THR A 39 1.05 7.74 15.96
C THR A 39 1.81 8.70 16.88
N GLU A 40 3.06 9.04 16.58
CA GLU A 40 3.83 10.07 17.30
C GLU A 40 3.22 11.46 17.14
N ALA A 41 2.54 11.73 16.02
CA ALA A 41 1.77 12.96 15.81
C ALA A 41 0.36 12.94 16.45
N GLY A 42 -0.01 11.86 17.16
CA GLY A 42 -1.31 11.71 17.82
C GLY A 42 -2.46 11.34 16.88
N VAL A 43 -2.16 10.85 15.67
CA VAL A 43 -3.17 10.33 14.73
C VAL A 43 -3.65 8.96 15.20
N GLN A 44 -4.95 8.72 15.14
CA GLN A 44 -5.51 7.39 15.39
C GLN A 44 -5.28 6.51 14.17
N VAL A 45 -4.66 5.35 14.38
CA VAL A 45 -4.41 4.38 13.30
C VAL A 45 -5.22 3.12 13.54
N THR A 46 -5.95 2.71 12.52
CA THR A 46 -6.69 1.45 12.47
C THR A 46 -6.10 0.55 11.40
N ILE A 47 -5.96 -0.74 11.68
CA ILE A 47 -5.45 -1.72 10.74
C ILE A 47 -6.59 -2.59 10.24
N ALA A 48 -6.69 -2.77 8.93
CA ALA A 48 -7.63 -3.69 8.31
C ALA A 48 -6.93 -4.62 7.31
N THR A 49 -7.50 -5.79 7.11
CA THR A 49 -7.04 -6.77 6.12
C THR A 49 -8.23 -7.48 5.47
N PRO A 50 -8.11 -8.01 4.25
CA PRO A 50 -9.16 -8.84 3.65
C PRO A 50 -9.56 -9.99 4.59
N GLY A 51 -10.85 -10.05 4.94
CA GLY A 51 -11.41 -11.05 5.85
C GLY A 51 -10.89 -11.00 7.29
N GLY A 52 -10.22 -9.94 7.73
CA GLY A 52 -9.64 -9.84 9.08
C GLY A 52 -8.49 -10.82 9.31
N ARG A 53 -7.79 -11.25 8.25
CA ARG A 53 -6.65 -12.17 8.36
C ARG A 53 -5.48 -11.49 9.03
N VAL A 54 -4.86 -12.17 9.99
CA VAL A 54 -3.63 -11.69 10.65
C VAL A 54 -2.55 -11.49 9.58
N PRO A 55 -2.08 -10.25 9.35
CA PRO A 55 -1.07 -9.97 8.35
C PRO A 55 0.29 -10.50 8.78
N VAL A 56 1.13 -10.84 7.82
CA VAL A 56 2.49 -11.33 8.05
C VAL A 56 3.47 -10.41 7.34
N ALA A 57 4.54 -10.03 8.02
CA ALA A 57 5.62 -9.29 7.36
C ALA A 57 6.41 -10.23 6.44
N ASP A 58 6.79 -9.73 5.25
CA ASP A 58 7.71 -10.46 4.37
C ASP A 58 9.05 -10.64 5.10
N ALA A 59 9.54 -11.87 5.16
CA ALA A 59 10.77 -12.19 5.87
C ALA A 59 11.99 -11.43 5.32
N ALA A 60 11.99 -11.08 4.03
CA ALA A 60 13.05 -10.30 3.41
C ALA A 60 13.11 -8.85 3.93
N SER A 61 12.01 -8.32 4.49
CA SER A 61 11.96 -6.98 5.09
C SER A 61 12.42 -6.93 6.54
N LEU A 62 12.59 -8.07 7.20
CA LEU A 62 12.93 -8.19 8.62
C LEU A 62 14.46 -8.31 8.82
N THR A 63 15.22 -7.40 8.25
CA THR A 63 16.69 -7.39 8.35
C THR A 63 17.20 -6.64 9.58
N ASP A 64 16.43 -5.70 10.11
CA ASP A 64 16.78 -4.86 11.26
C ASP A 64 16.04 -5.34 12.54
N GLU A 65 16.78 -5.45 13.64
CA GLU A 65 16.21 -5.80 14.94
C GLU A 65 15.26 -4.73 15.49
N SER A 66 15.47 -3.46 15.15
CA SER A 66 14.56 -2.38 15.56
C SER A 66 13.18 -2.54 14.93
N GLU A 67 13.11 -2.93 13.66
CA GLU A 67 11.85 -3.24 12.97
C GLU A 67 11.15 -4.44 13.59
N LYS A 68 11.87 -5.52 13.87
CA LYS A 68 11.31 -6.70 14.53
C LYS A 68 10.73 -6.35 15.89
N ASN A 69 11.47 -5.55 16.68
CA ASN A 69 11.02 -5.13 18.01
C ASN A 69 9.80 -4.22 17.95
N TYR A 70 9.75 -3.33 16.96
CA TYR A 70 8.60 -2.46 16.75
C TYR A 70 7.34 -3.26 16.41
N LEU A 71 7.43 -4.18 15.45
CA LEU A 71 6.33 -5.07 15.09
C LEU A 71 5.91 -5.99 16.25
N ALA A 72 6.87 -6.45 17.04
CA ALA A 72 6.57 -7.25 18.25
C ALA A 72 5.76 -6.43 19.27
N GLY A 73 6.03 -5.14 19.41
CA GLY A 73 5.24 -4.22 20.25
C GLY A 73 3.81 -3.99 19.74
N LEU A 74 3.55 -4.22 18.45
CA LEU A 74 2.24 -4.09 17.82
C LEU A 74 1.50 -5.43 17.67
N ARG A 75 1.97 -6.50 18.31
CA ARG A 75 1.42 -7.85 18.15
C ARG A 75 -0.08 -7.93 18.37
N ASP A 76 -0.62 -7.24 19.36
CA ASP A 76 -2.04 -7.29 19.69
C ASP A 76 -2.88 -6.58 18.62
N VAL A 77 -2.39 -5.44 18.12
CA VAL A 77 -3.05 -4.67 17.07
C VAL A 77 -3.01 -5.42 15.74
N LEU A 78 -1.84 -5.96 15.36
CA LEU A 78 -1.68 -6.77 14.16
C LEU A 78 -2.41 -8.12 14.27
N GLY A 79 -2.58 -8.64 15.48
CA GLY A 79 -3.26 -9.90 15.74
C GLY A 79 -4.79 -9.86 15.64
N SER A 80 -5.37 -8.66 15.63
CA SER A 80 -6.82 -8.45 15.60
C SER A 80 -7.21 -7.33 14.62
N PRO A 81 -6.80 -7.41 13.34
CA PRO A 81 -7.15 -6.39 12.35
C PRO A 81 -8.66 -6.40 12.10
N LEU A 82 -9.21 -5.25 11.71
CA LEU A 82 -10.57 -5.18 11.20
C LEU A 82 -10.68 -5.99 9.91
N ARG A 83 -11.88 -6.49 9.66
CA ARG A 83 -12.23 -7.06 8.36
C ARG A 83 -12.43 -5.90 7.37
N LEU A 84 -11.78 -5.98 6.23
CA LEU A 84 -11.82 -4.91 5.23
C LEU A 84 -13.25 -4.64 4.73
N GLU A 85 -14.07 -5.69 4.62
CA GLU A 85 -15.48 -5.62 4.25
C GLU A 85 -16.36 -4.86 5.24
N ASP A 86 -15.95 -4.78 6.52
CA ASP A 86 -16.68 -4.10 7.59
C ASP A 86 -16.26 -2.62 7.77
N VAL A 87 -15.25 -2.16 7.00
CA VAL A 87 -14.75 -0.79 7.08
C VAL A 87 -15.73 0.20 6.47
N ASP A 88 -16.11 1.23 7.23
CA ASP A 88 -16.76 2.42 6.69
C ASP A 88 -15.70 3.49 6.38
N PRO A 89 -15.48 3.86 5.09
CA PRO A 89 -14.50 4.88 4.73
C PRO A 89 -14.84 6.28 5.27
N ALA A 90 -16.08 6.51 5.72
CA ALA A 90 -16.47 7.78 6.33
C ALA A 90 -15.75 8.05 7.66
N ASP A 91 -15.34 7.00 8.38
CA ASP A 91 -14.70 7.09 9.69
C ASP A 91 -13.23 7.53 9.64
N TYR A 92 -12.65 7.65 8.44
CA TYR A 92 -11.22 7.93 8.26
C TYR A 92 -10.97 9.16 7.40
N ASP A 93 -9.92 9.91 7.77
CA ASP A 93 -9.41 11.05 7.00
C ASP A 93 -8.44 10.62 5.90
N ALA A 94 -7.83 9.44 6.05
CA ALA A 94 -6.95 8.88 5.03
C ALA A 94 -6.91 7.36 5.04
N VAL A 95 -6.48 6.78 3.90
CA VAL A 95 -6.09 5.39 3.77
C VAL A 95 -4.64 5.28 3.31
N LEU A 96 -3.89 4.35 3.90
CA LEU A 96 -2.53 4.00 3.51
C LEU A 96 -2.47 2.50 3.18
N VAL A 97 -1.86 2.16 2.04
CA VAL A 97 -1.63 0.77 1.62
C VAL A 97 -0.12 0.53 1.48
N PRO A 98 0.55 -0.05 2.48
CA PRO A 98 1.93 -0.52 2.37
C PRO A 98 2.07 -1.65 1.34
N GLY A 99 3.29 -1.82 0.81
CA GLY A 99 3.56 -2.87 -0.17
C GLY A 99 4.11 -4.16 0.46
N GLY A 100 5.11 -4.75 -0.18
CA GLY A 100 5.43 -6.16 -0.18
C GLY A 100 4.63 -6.85 -1.29
N HIS A 101 4.96 -8.06 -1.70
CA HIS A 101 4.26 -8.72 -2.81
C HIS A 101 2.86 -9.27 -2.43
N GLY A 102 2.48 -9.23 -1.15
CA GLY A 102 1.15 -9.65 -0.70
C GLY A 102 0.00 -8.94 -1.41
N PRO A 103 0.00 -7.59 -1.54
CA PRO A 103 -1.03 -6.84 -2.27
C PRO A 103 -1.25 -7.30 -3.72
N MET A 104 -0.22 -7.80 -4.40
CA MET A 104 -0.35 -8.36 -5.75
C MET A 104 -1.15 -9.68 -5.79
N GLN A 105 -1.27 -10.38 -4.65
CA GLN A 105 -2.01 -11.63 -4.55
C GLN A 105 -3.48 -11.42 -4.17
N ASP A 106 -3.77 -10.55 -3.21
CA ASP A 106 -5.12 -10.37 -2.67
C ASP A 106 -5.73 -9.00 -3.01
N LEU A 107 -5.06 -7.89 -2.68
CA LEU A 107 -5.62 -6.56 -2.85
C LEU A 107 -5.82 -6.16 -4.33
N ALA A 108 -5.04 -6.74 -5.25
CA ALA A 108 -5.15 -6.47 -6.68
C ALA A 108 -6.51 -6.87 -7.30
N VAL A 109 -7.32 -7.64 -6.57
CA VAL A 109 -8.64 -8.14 -7.02
C VAL A 109 -9.74 -7.98 -5.96
N ASP A 110 -9.43 -7.31 -4.85
CA ASP A 110 -10.34 -7.18 -3.72
C ASP A 110 -11.38 -6.06 -3.96
N PRO A 111 -12.69 -6.36 -3.91
CA PRO A 111 -13.74 -5.37 -4.16
C PRO A 111 -13.92 -4.38 -3.01
N ASP A 112 -13.56 -4.74 -1.78
CA ASP A 112 -13.73 -3.87 -0.62
C ASP A 112 -12.69 -2.77 -0.58
N ILE A 113 -11.42 -3.08 -0.93
CA ILE A 113 -10.43 -2.02 -1.11
C ILE A 113 -10.82 -1.09 -2.26
N ALA A 114 -11.39 -1.61 -3.35
CA ALA A 114 -11.88 -0.78 -4.45
C ALA A 114 -12.95 0.22 -3.99
N ARG A 115 -13.93 -0.25 -3.20
CA ARG A 115 -15.01 0.58 -2.60
C ARG A 115 -14.42 1.67 -1.68
N ILE A 116 -13.48 1.31 -0.83
CA ILE A 116 -12.83 2.25 0.10
C ILE A 116 -12.06 3.32 -0.69
N LEU A 117 -11.25 2.91 -1.65
CA LEU A 117 -10.47 3.84 -2.48
C LEU A 117 -11.35 4.78 -3.28
N GLN A 118 -12.47 4.29 -3.84
CA GLN A 118 -13.42 5.12 -4.57
C GLN A 118 -14.01 6.20 -3.66
N ALA A 119 -14.48 5.83 -2.47
CA ALA A 119 -15.04 6.78 -1.52
C ALA A 119 -14.00 7.82 -1.05
N MET A 120 -12.78 7.37 -0.73
CA MET A 120 -11.72 8.25 -0.23
C MET A 120 -11.18 9.20 -1.31
N LEU A 121 -10.97 8.71 -2.54
CA LEU A 121 -10.42 9.53 -3.61
C LEU A 121 -11.41 10.58 -4.13
N SER A 122 -12.70 10.30 -4.04
CA SER A 122 -13.78 11.21 -4.47
C SER A 122 -14.00 12.38 -3.51
N ASP A 123 -13.47 12.30 -2.29
CA ASP A 123 -13.53 13.36 -1.29
C ASP A 123 -12.17 14.05 -1.18
N GLU A 124 -12.07 15.27 -1.71
CA GLU A 124 -10.82 16.05 -1.71
C GLU A 124 -10.31 16.40 -0.30
N THR A 125 -11.15 16.26 0.73
CA THR A 125 -10.74 16.45 2.13
C THR A 125 -10.05 15.23 2.73
N LYS A 126 -10.09 14.11 2.03
CA LYS A 126 -9.46 12.83 2.44
C LYS A 126 -8.23 12.54 1.59
N ALA A 127 -7.31 11.74 2.13
CA ALA A 127 -6.08 11.37 1.42
C ALA A 127 -6.01 9.86 1.14
N VAL A 128 -5.46 9.52 -0.02
CA VAL A 128 -5.14 8.15 -0.42
C VAL A 128 -3.64 8.02 -0.58
N ALA A 129 -3.03 7.11 0.17
CA ALA A 129 -1.60 6.84 0.07
C ALA A 129 -1.32 5.36 -0.20
N ALA A 130 -0.31 5.07 -1.02
CA ALA A 130 0.20 3.72 -1.21
C ALA A 130 1.70 3.72 -1.52
N LEU A 131 2.36 2.63 -1.18
CA LEU A 131 3.81 2.44 -1.31
C LEU A 131 4.12 1.16 -2.08
N CYS A 132 5.15 1.22 -2.95
CA CYS A 132 5.73 0.02 -3.54
C CYS A 132 4.68 -0.83 -4.26
N HIS A 133 4.54 -2.11 -3.91
CA HIS A 133 3.49 -2.98 -4.46
C HIS A 133 2.10 -2.76 -3.82
N GLY A 134 1.97 -1.90 -2.82
CA GLY A 134 0.67 -1.49 -2.28
C GLY A 134 -0.26 -0.89 -3.34
N LEU A 135 0.30 -0.29 -4.40
CA LEU A 135 -0.48 0.24 -5.51
C LEU A 135 -1.22 -0.84 -6.32
N ALA A 136 -0.94 -2.11 -6.12
CA ALA A 136 -1.75 -3.19 -6.69
C ALA A 136 -3.23 -3.09 -6.25
N ALA A 137 -3.48 -2.56 -5.04
CA ALA A 137 -4.81 -2.27 -4.52
C ALA A 137 -5.63 -1.29 -5.40
N PHE A 138 -4.98 -0.51 -6.26
CA PHE A 138 -5.67 0.44 -7.14
C PHE A 138 -6.32 -0.23 -8.36
N LEU A 139 -5.82 -1.40 -8.75
CA LEU A 139 -6.25 -2.09 -9.97
C LEU A 139 -7.74 -2.46 -10.01
N PRO A 140 -8.38 -2.93 -8.93
CA PRO A 140 -9.80 -3.26 -8.95
C PRO A 140 -10.72 -2.05 -8.88
N ALA A 141 -10.21 -0.84 -8.57
CA ALA A 141 -11.04 0.34 -8.35
C ALA A 141 -11.52 0.93 -9.68
N GLY A 142 -12.82 0.82 -9.92
CA GLY A 142 -13.51 1.44 -11.05
C GLY A 142 -14.16 2.77 -10.68
N ASN A 143 -14.46 3.58 -11.70
CA ASN A 143 -15.31 4.75 -11.58
C ASN A 143 -16.76 4.42 -12.01
N GLU A 144 -17.69 5.35 -11.82
CA GLU A 144 -19.10 5.20 -12.19
C GLU A 144 -19.31 4.97 -13.69
N ASP A 145 -18.41 5.47 -14.54
CA ASP A 145 -18.48 5.33 -16.00
C ASP A 145 -17.86 3.99 -16.48
N GLY A 146 -17.45 3.10 -15.58
CA GLY A 146 -16.83 1.82 -15.89
C GLY A 146 -15.36 1.89 -16.28
N GLY A 147 -14.73 3.07 -16.16
CA GLY A 147 -13.29 3.24 -16.34
C GLY A 147 -12.50 2.93 -15.06
N TRP A 148 -11.19 2.89 -15.17
CA TRP A 148 -10.33 2.79 -14.00
C TRP A 148 -10.29 4.11 -13.22
N LEU A 149 -10.48 4.06 -11.90
CA LEU A 149 -10.59 5.22 -11.01
C LEU A 149 -9.38 6.16 -11.10
N PHE A 150 -8.19 5.63 -11.25
CA PHE A 150 -6.93 6.38 -11.26
C PHE A 150 -6.41 6.73 -12.65
N ARG A 151 -7.23 6.54 -13.70
CA ARG A 151 -6.83 6.92 -15.08
C ARG A 151 -6.44 8.40 -15.15
N GLY A 152 -5.27 8.65 -15.72
CA GLY A 152 -4.73 10.02 -15.87
C GLY A 152 -4.10 10.61 -14.62
N ARG A 153 -4.19 9.93 -13.46
CA ARG A 153 -3.53 10.40 -12.22
C ARG A 153 -2.03 10.14 -12.28
N ARG A 154 -1.26 11.08 -11.74
CA ARG A 154 0.19 10.94 -11.59
C ARG A 154 0.49 10.04 -10.42
N MET A 155 1.39 9.06 -10.61
CA MET A 155 1.78 8.13 -9.55
C MET A 155 3.12 7.48 -9.81
N THR A 156 3.67 6.87 -8.77
CA THR A 156 4.81 5.97 -8.81
C THR A 156 4.49 4.70 -8.04
N SER A 157 5.21 3.62 -8.30
CA SER A 157 5.18 2.36 -7.54
C SER A 157 6.51 1.65 -7.64
N PHE A 158 6.65 0.47 -7.04
CA PHE A 158 7.79 -0.39 -7.32
C PHE A 158 7.89 -0.60 -8.83
N THR A 159 9.07 -0.31 -9.38
CA THR A 159 9.28 -0.26 -10.84
C THR A 159 9.62 -1.64 -11.39
N ASP A 160 9.37 -1.82 -12.71
CA ASP A 160 9.80 -3.03 -13.41
C ASP A 160 11.32 -3.21 -13.34
N ALA A 161 12.07 -2.10 -13.33
CA ALA A 161 13.53 -2.11 -13.18
C ALA A 161 13.98 -2.57 -11.78
N GLU A 162 13.27 -2.18 -10.73
CA GLU A 162 13.51 -2.66 -9.37
C GLU A 162 13.14 -4.13 -9.24
N GLU A 163 12.03 -4.56 -9.84
CA GLU A 163 11.61 -5.97 -9.85
C GLU A 163 12.65 -6.88 -10.54
N ASP A 164 13.25 -6.38 -11.64
CA ASP A 164 14.34 -7.08 -12.33
C ASP A 164 15.60 -7.16 -11.46
N GLN A 165 15.97 -6.08 -10.77
CA GLN A 165 17.14 -6.03 -9.89
C GLN A 165 17.01 -6.95 -8.67
N VAL A 166 15.82 -7.14 -8.13
CA VAL A 166 15.59 -8.15 -7.07
C VAL A 166 15.42 -9.57 -7.61
N GLY A 167 15.52 -9.76 -8.93
CA GLY A 167 15.52 -11.06 -9.60
C GLY A 167 14.13 -11.72 -9.67
N LEU A 168 13.05 -10.99 -9.50
CA LEU A 168 11.69 -11.54 -9.45
C LEU A 168 10.90 -11.31 -10.75
N ALA A 169 11.30 -10.34 -11.58
CA ALA A 169 10.58 -9.97 -12.81
C ALA A 169 10.37 -11.13 -13.78
N ALA A 170 11.37 -11.99 -13.95
CA ALA A 170 11.32 -13.11 -14.91
C ALA A 170 10.20 -14.12 -14.62
N ASN A 171 9.88 -14.34 -13.34
CA ASN A 171 8.83 -15.27 -12.89
C ASN A 171 7.57 -14.57 -12.37
N ALA A 172 7.49 -13.25 -12.43
CA ALA A 172 6.27 -12.49 -12.14
C ALA A 172 5.18 -12.84 -13.15
N ALA A 173 3.96 -13.11 -12.69
CA ALA A 173 2.82 -13.31 -13.57
C ALA A 173 2.47 -12.02 -14.33
N TRP A 174 2.72 -10.89 -13.70
CA TRP A 174 2.60 -9.54 -14.24
C TRP A 174 3.46 -8.58 -13.40
N LEU A 175 3.86 -7.44 -14.01
CA LEU A 175 4.65 -6.38 -13.39
C LEU A 175 3.76 -5.19 -13.05
N LEU A 176 3.96 -4.59 -11.88
CA LEU A 176 3.05 -3.58 -11.35
C LEU A 176 3.12 -2.28 -12.16
N GLU A 177 4.30 -1.72 -12.38
CA GLU A 177 4.47 -0.51 -13.19
C GLU A 177 3.83 -0.69 -14.58
N SER A 178 4.18 -1.78 -15.27
CA SER A 178 3.61 -2.09 -16.58
C SER A 178 2.07 -2.15 -16.54
N ARG A 179 1.50 -2.74 -15.49
CA ARG A 179 0.06 -2.88 -15.33
C ARG A 179 -0.62 -1.53 -15.08
N LEU A 180 -0.04 -0.68 -14.22
CA LEU A 180 -0.56 0.67 -13.94
C LEU A 180 -0.49 1.56 -15.17
N ARG A 181 0.61 1.53 -15.93
CA ARG A 181 0.74 2.26 -17.22
C ARG A 181 -0.32 1.80 -18.23
N ALA A 182 -0.52 0.49 -18.35
CA ALA A 182 -1.52 -0.07 -19.26
C ALA A 182 -2.96 0.32 -18.85
N ALA A 183 -3.23 0.48 -17.55
CA ALA A 183 -4.51 0.98 -17.05
C ALA A 183 -4.73 2.48 -17.29
N GLY A 184 -3.66 3.23 -17.61
CA GLY A 184 -3.72 4.64 -17.96
C GLY A 184 -3.19 5.59 -16.90
N ALA A 185 -2.33 5.11 -15.99
CA ALA A 185 -1.59 5.99 -15.07
C ALA A 185 -0.61 6.90 -15.83
N VAL A 186 -0.45 8.13 -15.36
CA VAL A 186 0.69 8.99 -15.71
C VAL A 186 1.82 8.63 -14.75
N PHE A 187 2.54 7.58 -15.11
CA PHE A 187 3.53 6.98 -14.22
C PHE A 187 4.87 7.70 -14.33
N ASP A 188 5.45 8.03 -13.18
CA ASP A 188 6.76 8.67 -13.04
C ASP A 188 7.62 7.86 -12.06
N SER A 189 8.94 7.92 -12.19
CA SER A 189 9.85 7.19 -11.31
C SER A 189 11.19 7.91 -11.12
N GLY A 190 11.75 7.78 -9.93
CA GLY A 190 13.11 8.13 -9.61
C GLY A 190 14.10 6.98 -9.86
N PRO A 191 15.37 7.14 -9.47
CA PRO A 191 16.34 6.05 -9.49
C PRO A 191 15.87 4.84 -8.69
N ALA A 192 16.19 3.64 -9.18
CA ALA A 192 15.89 2.40 -8.47
C ALA A 192 16.45 2.43 -7.04
N PHE A 193 15.63 2.03 -6.07
CA PHE A 193 15.90 2.05 -4.62
C PHE A 193 16.28 3.44 -4.06
N GLY A 194 16.03 4.52 -4.82
CA GLY A 194 16.04 5.88 -4.29
C GLY A 194 14.68 6.26 -3.71
N SER A 195 14.65 7.11 -2.69
CA SER A 195 13.38 7.67 -2.19
C SER A 195 12.74 8.53 -3.28
N TYR A 196 11.51 8.18 -3.68
CA TYR A 196 10.75 8.92 -4.66
C TYR A 196 9.26 8.89 -4.32
N VAL A 197 8.66 10.07 -4.19
CA VAL A 197 7.24 10.24 -3.85
C VAL A 197 6.57 11.14 -4.87
N VAL A 198 5.41 10.75 -5.34
CA VAL A 198 4.55 11.57 -6.21
C VAL A 198 3.31 11.95 -5.42
N VAL A 199 3.00 13.25 -5.41
CA VAL A 199 1.75 13.80 -4.87
C VAL A 199 0.95 14.37 -6.02
N ASP A 200 -0.29 13.94 -6.15
CA ASP A 200 -1.23 14.38 -7.17
C ASP A 200 -2.60 14.66 -6.52
N GLY A 201 -2.83 15.93 -6.14
CA GLY A 201 -3.99 16.28 -5.33
C GLY A 201 -3.98 15.52 -3.99
N ASN A 202 -5.03 14.75 -3.75
CA ASN A 202 -5.18 13.92 -2.56
C ASN A 202 -4.59 12.51 -2.69
N LEU A 203 -3.89 12.20 -3.78
CA LEU A 203 -3.19 10.94 -4.00
C LEU A 203 -1.70 11.08 -3.70
N ILE A 204 -1.16 10.21 -2.84
CA ILE A 204 0.24 10.16 -2.42
C ILE A 204 0.77 8.78 -2.72
N THR A 205 1.83 8.68 -3.53
CA THR A 205 2.41 7.38 -3.86
C THR A 205 3.92 7.39 -3.68
N GLY A 206 4.45 6.32 -3.09
CA GLY A 206 5.88 6.11 -2.89
C GLY A 206 6.39 4.90 -3.67
N GLN A 207 7.58 5.03 -4.25
CA GLN A 207 8.10 4.04 -5.21
C GLN A 207 8.50 2.72 -4.54
N ASN A 208 9.08 2.77 -3.35
CA ASN A 208 9.80 1.65 -2.73
C ASN A 208 9.91 1.85 -1.21
N PRO A 209 10.54 0.92 -0.46
CA PRO A 209 10.75 1.07 0.98
C PRO A 209 11.45 2.36 1.40
N GLN A 210 12.42 2.83 0.61
CA GLN A 210 13.17 4.07 0.88
C GLN A 210 12.28 5.32 0.83
N SER A 211 11.10 5.19 0.25
CA SER A 211 10.09 6.26 0.17
C SER A 211 9.16 6.32 1.40
N ALA A 212 9.26 5.35 2.33
CA ALA A 212 8.29 5.18 3.42
C ALA A 212 8.19 6.41 4.33
N ALA A 213 9.32 7.00 4.72
CA ALA A 213 9.33 8.18 5.57
C ALA A 213 8.72 9.39 4.86
N ALA A 214 9.16 9.69 3.63
CA ALA A 214 8.67 10.83 2.86
C ALA A 214 7.17 10.72 2.53
N ALA A 215 6.68 9.51 2.24
CA ALA A 215 5.25 9.27 2.01
C ALA A 215 4.42 9.41 3.30
N GLY A 216 4.95 8.91 4.43
CA GLY A 216 4.31 9.07 5.75
C GLY A 216 4.21 10.54 6.17
N GLU A 217 5.26 11.32 5.96
CA GLU A 217 5.28 12.78 6.23
C GLU A 217 4.30 13.53 5.30
N ALA A 218 4.27 13.16 4.02
CA ALA A 218 3.32 13.76 3.07
C ALA A 218 1.87 13.44 3.46
N LEU A 219 1.60 12.22 3.90
CA LEU A 219 0.27 11.80 4.38
C LEU A 219 -0.12 12.58 5.65
N LEU A 220 0.77 12.65 6.64
CA LEU A 220 0.52 13.42 7.87
C LEU A 220 0.20 14.89 7.54
N LYS A 221 0.99 15.50 6.66
CA LYS A 221 0.75 16.88 6.22
C LYS A 221 -0.62 17.03 5.55
N ALA A 222 -1.04 16.10 4.72
CA ALA A 222 -2.31 16.17 4.00
C ALA A 222 -3.52 16.14 4.94
N ILE A 223 -3.45 15.39 6.06
CA ILE A 223 -4.56 15.26 7.02
C ILE A 223 -4.52 16.26 8.17
N THR A 224 -3.48 17.12 8.24
CA THR A 224 -3.31 18.13 9.29
C THR A 224 -3.28 19.56 8.75
N ALA A 225 -3.43 19.77 7.45
CA ALA A 225 -3.37 21.07 6.76
C ALA A 225 -4.64 21.93 6.92
#